data_2c8d41410795d2a67bb037e0118665ac
#
_entry.id   2c8d41410795d2a67bb037e0118665ac
#
_cell.length_a   1.000
_cell.length_b   1.000
_cell.length_c   1.000
_cell.angle_alpha   90.00
_cell.angle_beta   90.00
_cell.angle_gamma   90.00
#
_symmetry.space_group_name_H-M   'P 1'
#
loop_
_entity.id
_entity.type
_entity.pdbx_description
1 polymer ?
#
loop_
_entity_poly.entity_id
_entity_poly.type
_entity_poly.pdbx_seq_one_letter_code
_entity_poly.pdbx_strand_id
1 'polypeptide(L)'
;SPPFDTDEYLQLPKKGDFRKKYNISLDEKVISFLGRVHYIKGNDFLIKGFAEFVKRNQNSKLVIIGPDDGHMVECKEIVNNLGIKGKVIFTGFLSGEYKNSALVDSDIVVQLSRQEQGAWAPLEAVLCETPIVVTGHTGTGEDIKRLNAGYLVDFDDVNGLSNIFINIFDSYDLAMNKTLKAKQYIEQHLSFNFRVNEYTDIYNNSIENKFS
;
A
#
# COMPACT_ATOMS: atom_id res chain seq x y z
N SER A 1 4.86 17.64 -0.97
CA SER A 1 3.73 16.78 -1.37
C SER A 1 2.44 17.56 -1.28
N PRO A 2 1.45 17.35 -2.13
CA PRO A 2 0.14 17.99 -2.02
C PRO A 2 -0.52 17.61 -0.68
N PRO A 3 -1.47 18.43 -0.17
CA PRO A 3 -2.21 18.14 1.04
C PRO A 3 -3.01 16.84 0.89
N PHE A 4 -3.09 16.06 1.95
CA PHE A 4 -3.81 14.79 2.01
C PHE A 4 -4.98 14.92 2.99
N ASP A 5 -6.15 14.45 2.58
CA ASP A 5 -7.32 14.41 3.46
C ASP A 5 -7.18 13.24 4.45
N THR A 6 -6.73 13.56 5.66
CA THR A 6 -6.58 12.57 6.73
C THR A 6 -7.88 12.31 7.48
N ASP A 7 -8.89 13.14 7.30
CA ASP A 7 -10.15 13.05 8.06
C ASP A 7 -10.96 11.81 7.68
N GLU A 8 -10.82 11.33 6.43
CA GLU A 8 -11.43 10.07 5.98
C GLU A 8 -10.95 8.84 6.77
N TYR A 9 -9.82 8.95 7.49
CA TYR A 9 -9.18 7.84 8.23
C TYR A 9 -9.27 7.97 9.74
N LEU A 10 -9.99 8.98 10.25
CA LEU A 10 -10.22 9.16 11.70
C LEU A 10 -11.12 8.08 12.29
N GLN A 11 -12.03 7.55 11.50
CA GLN A 11 -12.93 6.45 11.89
C GLN A 11 -12.77 5.29 10.91
N LEU A 12 -11.92 4.36 11.25
CA LEU A 12 -11.66 3.19 10.41
C LEU A 12 -12.82 2.19 10.47
N PRO A 13 -13.12 1.50 9.35
CA PRO A 13 -14.07 0.39 9.32
C PRO A 13 -13.69 -0.71 10.31
N LYS A 14 -14.68 -1.49 10.71
CA LYS A 14 -14.44 -2.65 11.57
C LYS A 14 -13.65 -3.73 10.84
N LYS A 15 -12.62 -4.26 11.49
CA LYS A 15 -11.83 -5.38 10.95
C LYS A 15 -12.72 -6.63 10.78
N GLY A 16 -12.58 -7.29 9.62
CA GLY A 16 -13.28 -8.52 9.26
C GLY A 16 -14.39 -8.36 8.22
N ASP A 17 -14.88 -7.16 7.98
CA ASP A 17 -16.01 -6.94 7.06
C ASP A 17 -15.64 -7.22 5.60
N PHE A 18 -14.47 -6.80 5.15
CA PHE A 18 -13.97 -7.13 3.81
C PHE A 18 -13.66 -8.63 3.69
N ARG A 19 -13.02 -9.22 4.71
CA ARG A 19 -12.71 -10.67 4.72
C ARG A 19 -13.97 -11.50 4.60
N LYS A 20 -15.03 -11.15 5.32
CA LYS A 20 -16.34 -11.82 5.24
C LYS A 20 -16.94 -11.74 3.83
N LYS A 21 -16.89 -10.56 3.20
CA LYS A 21 -17.43 -10.34 1.85
C LYS A 21 -16.73 -11.20 0.80
N TYR A 22 -15.42 -11.40 0.94
CA TYR A 22 -14.61 -12.14 -0.03
C TYR A 22 -14.27 -13.58 0.40
N ASN A 23 -14.94 -14.10 1.45
CA ASN A 23 -14.73 -15.45 2.00
C ASN A 23 -13.26 -15.71 2.36
N ILE A 24 -12.61 -14.72 2.98
CA ILE A 24 -11.25 -14.81 3.52
C ILE A 24 -11.35 -15.10 5.02
N SER A 25 -10.73 -16.18 5.48
CA SER A 25 -10.71 -16.52 6.90
C SER A 25 -9.89 -15.52 7.72
N LEU A 26 -10.21 -15.36 9.01
CA LEU A 26 -9.50 -14.42 9.88
C LEU A 26 -8.04 -14.83 10.14
N ASP A 27 -7.72 -16.10 9.98
CA ASP A 27 -6.37 -16.65 10.12
C ASP A 27 -5.56 -16.65 8.81
N GLU A 28 -6.18 -16.33 7.67
CA GLU A 28 -5.46 -16.17 6.41
C GLU A 28 -4.64 -14.87 6.41
N LYS A 29 -3.39 -14.95 5.96
CA LYS A 29 -2.53 -13.79 5.70
C LYS A 29 -3.01 -13.08 4.43
N VAL A 30 -3.23 -11.77 4.49
CA VAL A 30 -3.73 -10.98 3.36
C VAL A 30 -2.69 -9.96 2.92
N ILE A 31 -2.18 -10.14 1.71
CA ILE A 31 -1.32 -9.16 1.03
C ILE A 31 -2.16 -8.48 -0.04
N SER A 32 -2.17 -7.14 -0.06
CA SER A 32 -3.01 -6.38 -0.99
C SER A 32 -2.22 -5.39 -1.81
N PHE A 33 -2.71 -5.12 -3.01
CA PHE A 33 -2.33 -4.01 -3.86
C PHE A 33 -3.54 -3.09 -4.04
N LEU A 34 -3.32 -1.78 -4.01
CA LEU A 34 -4.33 -0.76 -4.29
C LEU A 34 -3.87 0.15 -5.43
N GLY A 35 -4.60 0.16 -6.53
CA GLY A 35 -4.33 1.01 -7.68
C GLY A 35 -4.83 0.45 -9.00
N ARG A 36 -4.70 1.20 -10.08
CA ARG A 36 -5.03 0.73 -11.43
C ARG A 36 -4.15 -0.48 -11.80
N VAL A 37 -4.75 -1.52 -12.39
CA VAL A 37 -4.00 -2.67 -12.88
C VAL A 37 -3.38 -2.33 -14.24
N HIS A 38 -2.24 -1.67 -14.16
CA HIS A 38 -1.44 -1.19 -15.29
C HIS A 38 0.00 -1.72 -15.19
N TYR A 39 0.66 -1.96 -16.32
CA TYR A 39 2.02 -2.50 -16.39
C TYR A 39 3.02 -1.73 -15.50
N ILE A 40 2.91 -0.39 -15.45
CA ILE A 40 3.79 0.45 -14.62
C ILE A 40 3.68 0.10 -13.12
N LYS A 41 2.54 -0.42 -12.65
CA LYS A 41 2.29 -0.70 -11.24
C LYS A 41 2.90 -2.03 -10.74
N GLY A 42 3.52 -2.83 -11.62
CA GLY A 42 4.29 -4.02 -11.23
C GLY A 42 3.46 -5.16 -10.63
N ASN A 43 2.18 -5.29 -11.02
CA ASN A 43 1.32 -6.36 -10.53
C ASN A 43 1.83 -7.76 -10.91
N ASP A 44 2.49 -7.88 -12.06
CA ASP A 44 3.16 -9.10 -12.52
C ASP A 44 4.31 -9.52 -11.59
N PHE A 45 5.11 -8.55 -11.14
CA PHE A 45 6.17 -8.77 -10.13
C PHE A 45 5.57 -9.17 -8.78
N LEU A 46 4.51 -8.48 -8.33
CA LEU A 46 3.80 -8.81 -7.09
C LEU A 46 3.28 -10.25 -7.10
N ILE A 47 2.62 -10.66 -8.19
CA ILE A 47 2.04 -12.01 -8.34
C ILE A 47 3.15 -13.08 -8.28
N LYS A 48 4.30 -12.85 -8.92
CA LYS A 48 5.46 -13.76 -8.86
C LYS A 48 6.02 -13.86 -7.44
N GLY A 49 6.22 -12.71 -6.76
CA GLY A 49 6.71 -12.68 -5.37
C GLY A 49 5.75 -13.35 -4.38
N PHE A 50 4.44 -13.14 -4.57
CA PHE A 50 3.42 -13.84 -3.78
C PHE A 50 3.41 -15.36 -4.07
N ALA A 51 3.61 -15.78 -5.32
CA ALA A 51 3.69 -17.20 -5.65
C ALA A 51 4.87 -17.90 -4.93
N GLU A 52 6.01 -17.24 -4.78
CA GLU A 52 7.12 -17.77 -3.98
C GLU A 52 6.78 -17.80 -2.48
N PHE A 53 6.16 -16.74 -1.97
CA PHE A 53 5.74 -16.66 -0.57
C PHE A 53 4.74 -17.76 -0.20
N VAL A 54 3.74 -18.02 -1.03
CA VAL A 54 2.66 -18.98 -0.73
C VAL A 54 3.15 -20.42 -0.70
N LYS A 55 4.30 -20.75 -1.29
CA LYS A 55 4.91 -22.10 -1.17
C LYS A 55 5.18 -22.49 0.28
N ARG A 56 5.54 -21.51 1.12
CA ARG A 56 5.84 -21.71 2.57
C ARG A 56 4.70 -21.24 3.47
N ASN A 57 3.78 -20.42 2.97
CA ASN A 57 2.70 -19.79 3.71
C ASN A 57 1.36 -20.02 2.98
N GLN A 58 0.94 -21.30 2.93
CA GLN A 58 -0.22 -21.69 2.14
C GLN A 58 -1.54 -21.03 2.58
N ASN A 59 -1.66 -20.64 3.85
CA ASN A 59 -2.84 -19.96 4.38
C ASN A 59 -2.74 -18.45 4.13
N SER A 60 -2.73 -18.06 2.84
CA SER A 60 -2.56 -16.67 2.42
C SER A 60 -3.38 -16.35 1.18
N LYS A 61 -3.75 -15.07 1.05
CA LYS A 61 -4.42 -14.50 -0.11
C LYS A 61 -3.68 -13.26 -0.61
N LEU A 62 -3.67 -13.10 -1.93
CA LEU A 62 -3.32 -11.85 -2.60
C LEU A 62 -4.60 -11.18 -3.07
N VAL A 63 -4.78 -9.91 -2.74
CA VAL A 63 -5.94 -9.12 -3.15
C VAL A 63 -5.47 -7.96 -4.03
N ILE A 64 -5.91 -7.93 -5.29
CA ILE A 64 -5.61 -6.86 -6.24
C ILE A 64 -6.85 -5.97 -6.35
N ILE A 65 -6.73 -4.75 -5.81
CA ILE A 65 -7.81 -3.77 -5.68
C ILE A 65 -7.61 -2.66 -6.71
N GLY A 66 -8.51 -2.56 -7.67
CA GLY A 66 -8.51 -1.48 -8.65
C GLY A 66 -9.03 -1.90 -10.02
N PRO A 67 -9.33 -0.90 -10.87
CA PRO A 67 -9.82 -1.15 -12.21
C PRO A 67 -8.72 -1.68 -13.12
N ASP A 68 -9.14 -2.41 -14.15
CA ASP A 68 -8.27 -2.77 -15.26
C ASP A 68 -7.85 -1.51 -16.04
N ASP A 69 -6.57 -1.42 -16.29
CA ASP A 69 -5.96 -0.36 -17.12
C ASP A 69 -4.95 -1.01 -18.09
N GLY A 70 -5.39 -2.08 -18.74
CA GLY A 70 -4.69 -2.76 -19.83
C GLY A 70 -3.71 -3.86 -19.43
N HIS A 71 -3.65 -4.27 -18.14
CA HIS A 71 -2.71 -5.30 -17.67
C HIS A 71 -3.38 -6.46 -16.92
N MET A 72 -4.71 -6.44 -16.77
CA MET A 72 -5.45 -7.46 -16.02
C MET A 72 -5.39 -8.84 -16.67
N VAL A 73 -5.45 -8.91 -18.00
CA VAL A 73 -5.42 -10.18 -18.73
C VAL A 73 -4.11 -10.90 -18.47
N GLU A 74 -2.98 -10.20 -18.65
CA GLU A 74 -1.65 -10.75 -18.40
C GLU A 74 -1.47 -11.19 -16.93
N CYS A 75 -1.93 -10.38 -15.98
CA CYS A 75 -1.91 -10.76 -14.57
C CYS A 75 -2.66 -12.07 -14.30
N LYS A 76 -3.85 -12.25 -14.89
CA LYS A 76 -4.63 -13.49 -14.75
C LYS A 76 -3.94 -14.69 -15.40
N GLU A 77 -3.29 -14.50 -16.53
CA GLU A 77 -2.48 -15.55 -17.19
C GLU A 77 -1.31 -15.99 -16.31
N ILE A 78 -0.58 -15.03 -15.70
CA ILE A 78 0.51 -15.32 -14.76
C ILE A 78 -0.03 -16.12 -13.56
N VAL A 79 -1.14 -15.70 -12.97
CA VAL A 79 -1.81 -16.41 -11.87
C VAL A 79 -2.16 -17.84 -12.22
N ASN A 80 -2.69 -18.08 -13.44
CA ASN A 80 -3.04 -19.42 -13.93
C ASN A 80 -1.78 -20.27 -14.15
N ASN A 81 -0.76 -19.72 -14.81
CA ASN A 81 0.49 -20.42 -15.11
C ASN A 81 1.27 -20.81 -13.84
N LEU A 82 1.18 -20.00 -12.79
CA LEU A 82 1.79 -20.28 -11.49
C LEU A 82 0.93 -21.20 -10.59
N GLY A 83 -0.27 -21.58 -11.03
CA GLY A 83 -1.16 -22.50 -10.28
C GLY A 83 -1.74 -21.92 -9.00
N ILE A 84 -1.79 -20.59 -8.85
CA ILE A 84 -2.24 -19.89 -7.63
C ILE A 84 -3.63 -19.24 -7.78
N LYS A 85 -4.44 -19.65 -8.76
CA LYS A 85 -5.76 -19.06 -9.05
C LYS A 85 -6.66 -18.96 -7.81
N GLY A 86 -6.69 -19.99 -6.96
CA GLY A 86 -7.48 -20.01 -5.72
C GLY A 86 -6.95 -19.11 -4.61
N LYS A 87 -5.78 -18.48 -4.80
CA LYS A 87 -5.10 -17.62 -3.81
C LYS A 87 -5.14 -16.14 -4.18
N VAL A 88 -5.59 -15.78 -5.38
CA VAL A 88 -5.59 -14.39 -5.86
C VAL A 88 -7.02 -13.92 -6.11
N ILE A 89 -7.37 -12.77 -5.53
CA ILE A 89 -8.66 -12.11 -5.67
C ILE A 89 -8.46 -10.80 -6.42
N PHE A 90 -9.19 -10.60 -7.51
CA PHE A 90 -9.29 -9.33 -8.21
C PHE A 90 -10.65 -8.71 -7.88
N THR A 91 -10.66 -7.60 -7.12
CA THR A 91 -11.90 -7.00 -6.66
C THR A 91 -12.56 -6.06 -7.66
N GLY A 92 -11.77 -5.55 -8.62
CA GLY A 92 -12.14 -4.37 -9.38
C GLY A 92 -12.01 -3.09 -8.53
N PHE A 93 -12.63 -2.01 -8.99
CA PHE A 93 -12.58 -0.72 -8.30
C PHE A 93 -13.36 -0.75 -6.97
N LEU A 94 -12.72 -0.27 -5.92
CA LEU A 94 -13.34 0.00 -4.61
C LEU A 94 -13.10 1.45 -4.22
N SER A 95 -14.06 2.08 -3.54
CA SER A 95 -13.98 3.45 -3.06
C SER A 95 -14.58 3.60 -1.66
N GLY A 96 -14.29 4.73 -1.01
CA GLY A 96 -14.84 5.09 0.30
C GLY A 96 -14.62 4.00 1.34
N GLU A 97 -15.64 3.72 2.12
CA GLU A 97 -15.59 2.74 3.21
C GLU A 97 -15.18 1.33 2.76
N TYR A 98 -15.59 0.89 1.56
CA TYR A 98 -15.18 -0.42 1.03
C TYR A 98 -13.68 -0.51 0.74
N LYS A 99 -13.07 0.57 0.24
CA LYS A 99 -11.63 0.68 0.04
C LYS A 99 -10.91 0.61 1.39
N ASN A 100 -11.35 1.43 2.36
CA ASN A 100 -10.75 1.48 3.68
C ASN A 100 -10.91 0.14 4.43
N SER A 101 -12.07 -0.54 4.29
CA SER A 101 -12.29 -1.88 4.83
C SER A 101 -11.31 -2.91 4.26
N ALA A 102 -11.02 -2.85 2.95
CA ALA A 102 -10.03 -3.72 2.34
C ALA A 102 -8.61 -3.46 2.86
N LEU A 103 -8.23 -2.19 3.09
CA LEU A 103 -6.93 -1.83 3.65
C LEU A 103 -6.81 -2.28 5.11
N VAL A 104 -7.81 -2.04 5.94
CA VAL A 104 -7.86 -2.46 7.37
C VAL A 104 -7.77 -3.98 7.51
N ASP A 105 -8.37 -4.72 6.58
CA ASP A 105 -8.38 -6.19 6.58
C ASP A 105 -7.14 -6.82 5.92
N SER A 106 -6.25 -5.99 5.37
CA SER A 106 -4.96 -6.42 4.84
C SER A 106 -3.91 -6.47 5.96
N ASP A 107 -2.99 -7.42 5.87
CA ASP A 107 -1.84 -7.49 6.77
C ASP A 107 -0.63 -6.75 6.17
N ILE A 108 -0.55 -6.65 4.84
CA ILE A 108 0.48 -5.91 4.11
C ILE A 108 -0.16 -5.27 2.87
N VAL A 109 0.16 -4.01 2.61
CA VAL A 109 -0.15 -3.35 1.32
C VAL A 109 1.13 -3.12 0.54
N VAL A 110 1.09 -3.39 -0.76
CA VAL A 110 2.27 -3.41 -1.62
C VAL A 110 2.10 -2.45 -2.79
N GLN A 111 3.15 -1.67 -3.09
CA GLN A 111 3.22 -0.76 -4.24
C GLN A 111 4.55 -0.95 -4.97
N LEU A 112 4.58 -1.80 -5.98
CA LEU A 112 5.80 -2.23 -6.69
C LEU A 112 5.94 -1.58 -8.07
N SER A 113 5.79 -0.27 -8.13
CA SER A 113 5.82 0.45 -9.41
C SER A 113 7.19 0.40 -10.07
N ARG A 114 7.20 0.21 -11.40
CA ARG A 114 8.41 0.38 -12.25
C ARG A 114 8.88 1.82 -12.28
N GLN A 115 7.91 2.74 -12.28
CA GLN A 115 8.15 4.19 -12.20
C GLN A 115 7.03 4.81 -11.38
N GLU A 116 7.39 5.60 -10.38
CA GLU A 116 6.43 6.29 -9.51
C GLU A 116 7.13 7.50 -8.87
N GLN A 117 6.54 8.67 -8.98
CA GLN A 117 7.02 9.87 -8.30
C GLN A 117 6.35 10.06 -6.94
N GLY A 118 5.09 9.67 -6.83
CA GLY A 118 4.32 9.75 -5.60
C GLY A 118 3.04 8.93 -5.71
N ALA A 119 2.90 7.92 -4.86
CA ALA A 119 1.70 7.09 -4.78
C ALA A 119 0.92 7.41 -3.51
N TRP A 120 -0.40 7.55 -3.63
CA TRP A 120 -1.28 7.76 -2.48
C TRP A 120 -1.58 6.47 -1.70
N ALA A 121 -1.66 5.34 -2.40
CA ALA A 121 -2.01 4.06 -1.81
C ALA A 121 -1.16 3.64 -0.60
N PRO A 122 0.18 3.85 -0.57
CA PRO A 122 0.98 3.60 0.64
C PRO A 122 0.60 4.50 1.82
N LEU A 123 0.25 5.78 1.58
CA LEU A 123 -0.20 6.69 2.64
C LEU A 123 -1.56 6.26 3.18
N GLU A 124 -2.50 5.91 2.30
CA GLU A 124 -3.81 5.39 2.66
C GLU A 124 -3.70 4.10 3.51
N ALA A 125 -2.82 3.18 3.11
CA ALA A 125 -2.55 1.96 3.87
C ALA A 125 -2.00 2.25 5.27
N VAL A 126 -1.03 3.16 5.38
CA VAL A 126 -0.45 3.57 6.68
C VAL A 126 -1.51 4.21 7.57
N LEU A 127 -2.39 5.05 7.03
CA LEU A 127 -3.50 5.65 7.78
C LEU A 127 -4.54 4.60 8.24
N CYS A 128 -4.69 3.52 7.48
CA CYS A 128 -5.46 2.33 7.86
C CYS A 128 -4.69 1.37 8.80
N GLU A 129 -3.51 1.78 9.30
CA GLU A 129 -2.65 0.99 10.21
C GLU A 129 -2.13 -0.30 9.57
N THR A 130 -1.92 -0.30 8.27
CA THR A 130 -1.45 -1.47 7.52
C THR A 130 0.00 -1.28 7.07
N PRO A 131 0.90 -2.22 7.41
CA PRO A 131 2.30 -2.23 6.95
C PRO A 131 2.43 -2.19 5.43
N ILE A 132 3.47 -1.49 4.94
CA ILE A 132 3.68 -1.29 3.51
C ILE A 132 5.02 -1.81 3.01
N VAL A 133 5.01 -2.30 1.76
CA VAL A 133 6.20 -2.66 0.98
C VAL A 133 6.18 -1.89 -0.33
N VAL A 134 7.27 -1.20 -0.66
CA VAL A 134 7.37 -0.41 -1.89
C VAL A 134 8.70 -0.66 -2.62
N THR A 135 8.76 -0.37 -3.92
CA THR A 135 10.03 -0.39 -4.65
C THR A 135 10.92 0.77 -4.25
N GLY A 136 12.20 0.46 -3.98
CA GLY A 136 13.16 1.40 -3.39
C GLY A 136 13.60 2.53 -4.32
N HIS A 137 13.61 2.31 -5.64
CA HIS A 137 14.09 3.26 -6.65
C HIS A 137 13.05 4.30 -7.09
N THR A 138 11.87 4.33 -6.46
CA THR A 138 10.80 5.28 -6.76
C THR A 138 10.80 6.46 -5.80
N GLY A 139 10.20 7.60 -6.19
CA GLY A 139 10.05 8.74 -5.27
C GLY A 139 9.32 8.37 -3.98
N THR A 140 8.30 7.51 -4.06
CA THR A 140 7.65 6.93 -2.88
C THR A 140 8.63 6.10 -2.05
N GLY A 141 9.49 5.30 -2.70
CA GLY A 141 10.51 4.50 -2.01
C GLY A 141 11.52 5.36 -1.24
N GLU A 142 11.95 6.48 -1.81
CA GLU A 142 12.85 7.42 -1.14
C GLU A 142 12.20 8.04 0.11
N ASP A 143 10.92 8.43 0.02
CA ASP A 143 10.20 8.96 1.18
C ASP A 143 10.03 7.89 2.27
N ILE A 144 9.65 6.67 1.92
CA ILE A 144 9.51 5.56 2.87
C ILE A 144 10.85 5.22 3.53
N LYS A 145 11.97 5.25 2.77
CA LYS A 145 13.32 5.07 3.30
C LYS A 145 13.69 6.15 4.30
N ARG A 146 13.50 7.41 3.93
CA ARG A 146 13.82 8.59 4.74
C ARG A 146 13.05 8.59 6.07
N LEU A 147 11.78 8.19 6.04
CA LEU A 147 10.90 8.17 7.21
C LEU A 147 10.94 6.86 7.99
N ASN A 148 11.66 5.85 7.50
CA ASN A 148 11.61 4.47 8.02
C ASN A 148 10.16 3.96 8.19
N ALA A 149 9.31 4.28 7.23
CA ALA A 149 7.86 4.13 7.30
C ALA A 149 7.34 2.77 6.78
N GLY A 150 8.23 1.89 6.28
CA GLY A 150 7.85 0.62 5.68
C GLY A 150 9.06 -0.20 5.26
N TYR A 151 8.87 -1.06 4.27
CA TYR A 151 9.88 -1.96 3.73
C TYR A 151 10.15 -1.66 2.26
N LEU A 152 11.38 -1.86 1.85
CA LEU A 152 11.85 -1.58 0.49
C LEU A 152 12.29 -2.88 -0.18
N VAL A 153 11.98 -3.00 -1.47
CA VAL A 153 12.44 -4.09 -2.33
C VAL A 153 13.01 -3.51 -3.62
N ASP A 154 14.01 -4.17 -4.17
CA ASP A 154 14.46 -3.87 -5.52
C ASP A 154 13.47 -4.43 -6.54
N PHE A 155 13.21 -3.64 -7.58
CA PHE A 155 12.27 -4.07 -8.61
C PHE A 155 12.76 -5.37 -9.28
N ASP A 156 11.84 -6.31 -9.49
CA ASP A 156 12.05 -7.64 -10.07
C ASP A 156 12.86 -8.64 -9.18
N ASP A 157 13.22 -8.27 -7.96
CA ASP A 157 13.75 -9.22 -6.97
C ASP A 157 12.62 -10.04 -6.32
N VAL A 158 12.15 -11.04 -7.04
CA VAL A 158 11.05 -11.93 -6.64
C VAL A 158 11.32 -12.64 -5.31
N ASN A 159 12.55 -13.11 -5.11
CA ASN A 159 12.95 -13.79 -3.87
C ASN A 159 13.07 -12.81 -2.70
N GLY A 160 13.64 -11.63 -2.94
CA GLY A 160 13.70 -10.56 -1.94
C GLY A 160 12.31 -10.14 -1.48
N LEU A 161 11.36 -9.97 -2.41
CA LEU A 161 9.96 -9.66 -2.08
C LEU A 161 9.33 -10.74 -1.20
N SER A 162 9.48 -12.01 -1.57
CA SER A 162 8.97 -13.14 -0.79
C SER A 162 9.58 -13.17 0.62
N ASN A 163 10.89 -12.94 0.75
CA ASN A 163 11.58 -12.89 2.04
C ASN A 163 11.13 -11.72 2.91
N ILE A 164 10.86 -10.55 2.29
CA ILE A 164 10.29 -9.39 3.00
C ILE A 164 8.92 -9.75 3.60
N PHE A 165 8.04 -10.42 2.85
CA PHE A 165 6.76 -10.86 3.39
C PHE A 165 6.94 -11.80 4.58
N ILE A 166 7.84 -12.79 4.48
CA ILE A 166 8.15 -13.70 5.59
C ILE A 166 8.62 -12.91 6.81
N ASN A 167 9.59 -12.01 6.65
CA ASN A 167 10.16 -11.21 7.73
C ASN A 167 9.12 -10.31 8.42
N ILE A 168 8.18 -9.74 7.64
CA ILE A 168 7.09 -8.94 8.21
C ILE A 168 6.20 -9.81 9.08
N PHE A 169 5.78 -10.98 8.60
CA PHE A 169 4.91 -11.86 9.37
C PHE A 169 5.61 -12.48 10.59
N ASP A 170 6.91 -12.75 10.51
CA ASP A 170 7.71 -13.28 11.63
C ASP A 170 7.97 -12.23 12.72
N SER A 171 7.88 -10.94 12.37
CA SER A 171 8.11 -9.80 13.28
C SER A 171 7.03 -8.74 13.11
N TYR A 172 5.74 -9.15 13.12
CA TYR A 172 4.62 -8.29 12.79
C TYR A 172 4.49 -7.07 13.70
N ASP A 173 4.78 -7.22 15.01
CA ASP A 173 4.78 -6.11 15.96
C ASP A 173 5.79 -5.02 15.58
N LEU A 174 6.95 -5.40 15.03
CA LEU A 174 7.93 -4.42 14.53
C LEU A 174 7.40 -3.67 13.31
N ALA A 175 6.71 -4.37 12.41
CA ALA A 175 6.08 -3.75 11.24
C ALA A 175 4.99 -2.78 11.67
N MET A 176 4.14 -3.16 12.61
CA MET A 176 3.11 -2.29 13.17
C MET A 176 3.69 -1.05 13.84
N ASN A 177 4.77 -1.18 14.62
CA ASN A 177 5.44 -0.04 15.24
C ASN A 177 5.98 0.97 14.21
N LYS A 178 6.53 0.49 13.08
CA LYS A 178 6.93 1.37 11.97
C LYS A 178 5.71 2.08 11.36
N THR A 179 4.64 1.35 11.11
CA THR A 179 3.39 1.85 10.52
C THR A 179 2.77 2.94 11.40
N LEU A 180 2.66 2.70 12.71
CA LEU A 180 2.08 3.67 13.64
C LEU A 180 2.92 4.96 13.75
N LYS A 181 4.25 4.87 13.73
CA LYS A 181 5.13 6.06 13.68
C LYS A 181 4.94 6.83 12.37
N ALA A 182 4.82 6.12 11.25
CA ALA A 182 4.57 6.73 9.95
C ALA A 182 3.19 7.40 9.92
N LYS A 183 2.15 6.78 10.48
CA LYS A 183 0.81 7.36 10.63
C LYS A 183 0.86 8.69 11.38
N GLN A 184 1.50 8.73 12.55
CA GLN A 184 1.67 9.95 13.33
C GLN A 184 2.36 11.06 12.52
N TYR A 185 3.41 10.71 11.75
CA TYR A 185 4.09 11.67 10.89
C TYR A 185 3.17 12.24 9.80
N ILE A 186 2.38 11.39 9.14
CA ILE A 186 1.42 11.80 8.10
C ILE A 186 0.38 12.75 8.69
N GLU A 187 -0.22 12.39 9.82
CA GLU A 187 -1.24 13.21 10.51
C GLU A 187 -0.70 14.58 10.91
N GLN A 188 0.55 14.64 11.38
CA GLN A 188 1.17 15.89 11.86
C GLN A 188 1.69 16.78 10.74
N HIS A 189 2.17 16.21 9.61
CA HIS A 189 2.95 16.98 8.62
C HIS A 189 2.36 16.94 7.20
N LEU A 190 1.41 16.05 6.90
CA LEU A 190 0.82 15.92 5.57
C LEU A 190 -0.68 16.18 5.57
N SER A 191 -1.32 16.39 6.72
CA SER A 191 -2.74 16.72 6.80
C SER A 191 -3.05 18.01 6.03
N PHE A 192 -4.29 18.09 5.52
CA PHE A 192 -4.75 19.25 4.77
C PHE A 192 -4.54 20.55 5.55
N ASN A 193 -4.97 20.58 6.81
CA ASN A 193 -4.87 21.77 7.66
C ASN A 193 -3.40 22.21 7.88
N PHE A 194 -2.50 21.27 8.15
CA PHE A 194 -1.08 21.58 8.32
C PHE A 194 -0.49 22.19 7.05
N ARG A 195 -0.76 21.58 5.89
CA ARG A 195 -0.21 22.06 4.61
C ARG A 195 -0.80 23.38 4.17
N VAL A 196 -2.07 23.63 4.38
CA VAL A 196 -2.69 24.94 4.09
C VAL A 196 -2.05 26.04 4.90
N ASN A 197 -1.81 25.82 6.21
CA ASN A 197 -1.14 26.80 7.05
C ASN A 197 0.29 27.06 6.56
N GLU A 198 1.06 26.02 6.25
CA GLU A 198 2.44 26.17 5.73
C GLU A 198 2.46 27.00 4.43
N TYR A 199 1.56 26.72 3.47
CA TYR A 199 1.47 27.50 2.25
C TYR A 199 1.03 28.93 2.50
N THR A 200 0.11 29.16 3.43
CA THR A 200 -0.34 30.51 3.82
C THR A 200 0.80 31.32 4.39
N ASP A 201 1.60 30.73 5.28
CA ASP A 201 2.77 31.39 5.87
C ASP A 201 3.83 31.74 4.83
N ILE A 202 4.15 30.81 3.91
CA ILE A 202 5.08 31.06 2.80
C ILE A 202 4.57 32.21 1.93
N TYR A 203 3.26 32.23 1.62
CA TYR A 203 2.65 33.26 0.79
C TYR A 203 2.70 34.64 1.48
N ASN A 204 2.32 34.72 2.74
CA ASN A 204 2.36 35.97 3.52
C ASN A 204 3.79 36.53 3.64
N ASN A 205 4.77 35.69 3.96
CA ASN A 205 6.18 36.08 4.03
C ASN A 205 6.71 36.58 2.67
N SER A 206 6.20 36.01 1.56
CA SER A 206 6.60 36.43 0.21
C SER A 206 6.00 37.80 -0.18
N ILE A 207 4.84 38.16 0.35
CA ILE A 207 4.22 39.48 0.17
C ILE A 207 4.96 40.53 1.00
N GLU A 208 5.21 40.27 2.29
CA GLU A 208 5.91 41.21 3.19
C GLU A 208 7.31 41.58 2.67
N ASN A 209 8.05 40.58 2.14
CA ASN A 209 9.37 40.80 1.53
C ASN A 209 9.37 41.57 0.20
N LYS A 210 8.21 41.75 -0.44
CA LYS A 210 8.10 42.57 -1.65
C LYS A 210 7.81 44.05 -1.38
N PHE A 211 7.36 44.39 -0.19
CA PHE A 211 6.99 45.74 0.20
C PHE A 211 7.95 46.34 1.24
N SER A 212 9.01 45.64 1.64
CA SER A 212 10.16 46.10 2.42
C SER A 212 11.36 46.36 1.51
#